data_38389c2b35ed2fa0400374f9880544e1
#
_entry.id   38389c2b35ed2fa0400374f9880544e1
#
_cell.length_a   1.000
_cell.length_b   1.000
_cell.length_c   1.000
_cell.angle_alpha   90.00
_cell.angle_beta   90.00
_cell.angle_gamma   90.00
#
_symmetry.space_group_name_H-M   'P 1'
#
loop_
_entity.id
_entity.type
_entity.pdbx_description
1 polymer ?
#
loop_
_entity_poly.entity_id
_entity_poly.type
_entity_poly.pdbx_seq_one_letter_code
_entity_poly.pdbx_strand_id
1 'polypeptide(L)'
;MRPRVPWMNETDDAILEFFAELESAGFRIWLSPTPVWINATQNLDVLDKSRDTISRRMVKLAEMGLLERTDEKRGYYRITDKGGAYLDGELDADDLLPPDQ
;
A
#
# COMPACT_ATOMS: atom_id res chain seq x y z
N MET A 1 6.54 10.36 -12.79
CA MET A 1 7.00 8.97 -12.79
C MET A 1 7.33 8.54 -11.37
N ARG A 2 6.91 7.36 -10.97
CA ARG A 2 7.16 6.86 -9.62
C ARG A 2 8.64 6.51 -9.45
N PRO A 3 9.27 6.91 -8.34
CA PRO A 3 10.67 6.55 -8.10
C PRO A 3 10.81 5.05 -7.81
N ARG A 4 11.98 4.51 -8.10
CA ARG A 4 12.29 3.12 -7.80
C ARG A 4 13.27 3.08 -6.65
N VAL A 5 12.93 2.37 -5.61
CA VAL A 5 13.79 2.21 -4.43
C VAL A 5 13.96 0.72 -4.13
N PRO A 6 15.10 0.34 -3.54
CA PRO A 6 15.41 -1.09 -3.37
C PRO A 6 14.40 -1.90 -2.56
N TRP A 7 13.72 -1.28 -1.60
CA TRP A 7 12.81 -2.03 -0.75
C TRP A 7 11.41 -2.21 -1.36
N MET A 8 11.08 -1.48 -2.43
CA MET A 8 9.75 -1.57 -3.05
C MET A 8 9.76 -2.48 -4.27
N ASN A 9 8.61 -3.10 -4.52
CA ASN A 9 8.41 -3.95 -5.68
C ASN A 9 7.00 -3.74 -6.24
N GLU A 10 6.66 -4.49 -7.29
CA GLU A 10 5.36 -4.35 -7.95
C GLU A 10 4.19 -4.75 -7.07
N THR A 11 4.42 -5.62 -6.07
CA THR A 11 3.38 -5.97 -5.12
C THR A 11 2.95 -4.75 -4.32
N ASP A 12 3.93 -3.92 -3.90
CA ASP A 12 3.65 -2.70 -3.16
C ASP A 12 2.83 -1.72 -3.99
N ASP A 13 3.20 -1.55 -5.26
CA ASP A 13 2.47 -0.68 -6.18
C ASP A 13 1.02 -1.13 -6.33
N ALA A 14 0.81 -2.43 -6.51
CA ALA A 14 -0.53 -2.96 -6.69
C ALA A 14 -1.39 -2.77 -5.44
N ILE A 15 -0.81 -2.96 -4.26
CA ILE A 15 -1.54 -2.72 -3.00
C ILE A 15 -1.97 -1.26 -2.90
N LEU A 16 -1.04 -0.35 -3.15
CA LEU A 16 -1.34 1.08 -3.07
C LEU A 16 -2.38 1.49 -4.12
N GLU A 17 -2.28 0.98 -5.33
CA GLU A 17 -3.25 1.26 -6.38
C GLU A 17 -4.65 0.76 -6.00
N PHE A 18 -4.73 -0.40 -5.36
CA PHE A 18 -6.02 -0.91 -4.90
C PHE A 18 -6.68 0.06 -3.91
N PHE A 19 -5.93 0.53 -2.92
CA PHE A 19 -6.46 1.51 -1.97
C PHE A 19 -6.84 2.83 -2.65
N ALA A 20 -6.01 3.29 -3.59
CA ALA A 20 -6.28 4.54 -4.29
C ALA A 20 -7.55 4.47 -5.14
N GLU A 21 -7.80 3.32 -5.77
CA GLU A 21 -9.03 3.12 -6.52
C GLU A 21 -10.27 3.23 -5.64
N LEU A 22 -10.21 2.69 -4.43
CA LEU A 22 -11.31 2.81 -3.49
C LEU A 22 -11.54 4.26 -3.09
N GLU A 23 -10.48 5.03 -2.86
CA GLU A 23 -10.61 6.43 -2.54
C GLU A 23 -11.18 7.24 -3.69
N SER A 24 -10.77 6.94 -4.92
CA SER A 24 -11.27 7.66 -6.09
C SER A 24 -12.75 7.40 -6.32
N ALA A 25 -13.25 6.27 -5.85
CA ALA A 25 -14.68 5.97 -5.88
C ALA A 25 -15.47 6.66 -4.77
N GLY A 26 -14.79 7.45 -3.93
CA GLY A 26 -15.44 8.20 -2.86
C GLY A 26 -15.45 7.50 -1.51
N PHE A 27 -14.74 6.38 -1.38
CA PHE A 27 -14.72 5.62 -0.13
C PHE A 27 -13.35 5.73 0.54
N ARG A 28 -13.35 6.22 1.76
CA ARG A 28 -12.16 6.25 2.59
C ARG A 28 -12.32 5.20 3.66
N ILE A 29 -11.91 3.98 3.36
CA ILE A 29 -12.18 2.84 4.22
C ILE A 29 -10.89 2.19 4.72
N TRP A 30 -11.01 1.56 5.89
CA TRP A 30 -9.95 0.78 6.48
C TRP A 30 -10.10 -0.67 6.06
N LEU A 31 -9.01 -1.30 5.62
CA LEU A 31 -9.03 -2.69 5.18
C LEU A 31 -7.92 -3.49 5.84
N SER A 32 -8.25 -4.70 6.23
CA SER A 32 -7.27 -5.68 6.68
C SER A 32 -6.64 -6.37 5.46
N PRO A 33 -5.53 -7.10 5.63
CA PRO A 33 -4.87 -7.76 4.49
C PRO A 33 -5.74 -8.76 3.74
N THR A 34 -6.66 -9.45 4.41
CA THR A 34 -7.46 -10.49 3.76
C THR A 34 -8.34 -9.95 2.63
N PRO A 35 -9.15 -8.88 2.83
CA PRO A 35 -9.88 -8.29 1.70
C PRO A 35 -8.99 -7.79 0.58
N VAL A 36 -7.83 -7.21 0.92
CA VAL A 36 -6.88 -6.76 -0.09
C VAL A 36 -6.39 -7.94 -0.90
N TRP A 37 -5.98 -9.01 -0.22
CA TRP A 37 -5.51 -10.22 -0.88
C TRP A 37 -6.58 -10.83 -1.78
N ILE A 38 -7.82 -10.99 -1.28
CA ILE A 38 -8.90 -11.59 -2.06
C ILE A 38 -9.17 -10.78 -3.32
N ASN A 39 -9.28 -9.47 -3.19
CA ASN A 39 -9.63 -8.63 -4.33
C ASN A 39 -8.48 -8.51 -5.33
N ALA A 40 -7.26 -8.36 -4.85
CA ALA A 40 -6.12 -8.20 -5.76
C ALA A 40 -5.75 -9.50 -6.47
N THR A 41 -5.89 -10.66 -5.82
CA THR A 41 -5.46 -11.92 -6.43
C THR A 41 -6.59 -12.67 -7.11
N GLN A 42 -7.79 -12.69 -6.52
CA GLN A 42 -8.88 -13.49 -7.03
C GLN A 42 -9.82 -12.73 -7.95
N ASN A 43 -10.14 -11.49 -7.60
CA ASN A 43 -11.10 -10.71 -8.38
C ASN A 43 -10.46 -9.90 -9.49
N LEU A 44 -9.32 -9.27 -9.22
CA LEU A 44 -8.65 -8.39 -10.18
C LEU A 44 -7.49 -9.07 -10.90
N ASP A 45 -7.01 -10.17 -10.36
CA ASP A 45 -5.93 -10.97 -10.96
C ASP A 45 -4.67 -10.13 -11.26
N VAL A 46 -4.40 -9.13 -10.41
CA VAL A 46 -3.21 -8.29 -10.58
C VAL A 46 -2.01 -8.82 -9.82
N LEU A 47 -2.23 -9.69 -8.84
CA LEU A 47 -1.17 -10.27 -8.04
C LEU A 47 -1.37 -11.78 -7.91
N ASP A 48 -0.25 -12.50 -7.84
CA ASP A 48 -0.25 -13.94 -7.57
C ASP A 48 0.62 -14.18 -6.34
N LYS A 49 0.18 -13.64 -5.20
CA LYS A 49 0.93 -13.71 -3.95
C LYS A 49 0.06 -14.25 -2.84
N SER A 50 0.68 -14.86 -1.84
CA SER A 50 -0.04 -15.38 -0.68
C SER A 50 -0.54 -14.24 0.21
N ARG A 51 -1.53 -14.57 1.03
CA ARG A 51 -2.05 -13.62 2.00
C ARG A 51 -0.94 -13.13 2.95
N ASP A 52 -0.03 -14.02 3.35
CA ASP A 52 1.06 -13.64 4.25
C ASP A 52 2.01 -12.64 3.59
N THR A 53 2.26 -12.81 2.29
CA THR A 53 3.10 -11.85 1.55
C THR A 53 2.42 -10.48 1.52
N ILE A 54 1.13 -10.44 1.22
CA ILE A 54 0.38 -9.18 1.19
C ILE A 54 0.42 -8.52 2.58
N SER A 55 0.19 -9.29 3.63
CA SER A 55 0.20 -8.78 4.99
C SER A 55 1.54 -8.15 5.36
N ARG A 56 2.63 -8.83 5.04
CA ARG A 56 3.98 -8.32 5.34
C ARG A 56 4.29 -7.05 4.56
N ARG A 57 3.86 -6.99 3.31
CA ARG A 57 4.09 -5.78 2.51
C ARG A 57 3.26 -4.61 3.03
N MET A 58 2.04 -4.86 3.49
CA MET A 58 1.22 -3.80 4.08
C MET A 58 1.85 -3.24 5.35
N VAL A 59 2.44 -4.10 6.19
CA VAL A 59 3.18 -3.66 7.37
C VAL A 59 4.35 -2.76 6.95
N LYS A 60 5.12 -3.17 5.96
CA LYS A 60 6.25 -2.39 5.47
C LYS A 60 5.81 -1.04 4.93
N LEU A 61 4.74 -1.02 4.15
CA LEU A 61 4.20 0.22 3.61
C LEU A 61 3.75 1.17 4.73
N ALA A 62 3.17 0.62 5.80
CA ALA A 62 2.79 1.44 6.95
C ALA A 62 4.00 2.00 7.67
N GLU A 63 5.07 1.20 7.82
CA GLU A 63 6.32 1.68 8.42
C GLU A 63 6.92 2.83 7.64
N MET A 64 6.78 2.82 6.33
CA MET A 64 7.32 3.85 5.45
C MET A 64 6.35 5.03 5.24
N GLY A 65 5.19 5.00 5.86
CA GLY A 65 4.25 6.11 5.82
C GLY A 65 3.34 6.16 4.59
N LEU A 66 3.39 5.13 3.73
CA LEU A 66 2.54 5.09 2.53
C LEU A 66 1.15 4.53 2.82
N LEU A 67 1.05 3.68 3.84
CA LEU A 67 -0.21 3.29 4.44
C LEU A 67 -0.20 3.76 5.89
N GLU A 68 -1.37 3.79 6.48
CA GLU A 68 -1.52 4.11 7.89
C GLU A 68 -2.29 2.97 8.55
N ARG A 69 -1.86 2.60 9.75
CA ARG A 69 -2.45 1.49 10.49
C ARG A 69 -3.19 2.03 11.69
N THR A 70 -4.39 1.52 11.95
CA THR A 70 -5.13 1.94 13.14
C THR A 70 -4.67 1.16 14.37
N ASP A 71 -4.46 1.90 15.47
CA ASP A 71 -4.11 1.31 16.75
C ASP A 71 -5.30 0.67 17.45
N GLU A 72 -6.50 1.16 17.16
CA GLU A 72 -7.69 0.69 17.83
C GLU A 72 -8.18 -0.66 17.31
N LYS A 73 -7.94 -0.92 16.03
CA LYS A 73 -8.37 -2.18 15.41
C LYS A 73 -7.19 -2.79 14.70
N ARG A 74 -6.67 -3.84 15.27
CA ARG A 74 -5.48 -4.48 14.76
C ARG A 74 -5.61 -4.90 13.31
N GLY A 75 -4.58 -4.59 12.54
CA GLY A 75 -4.47 -5.07 11.18
C GLY A 75 -5.36 -4.39 10.18
N TYR A 76 -5.88 -3.20 10.47
CA TYR A 76 -6.63 -2.40 9.50
C TYR A 76 -5.77 -1.25 9.01
N TYR A 77 -5.80 -1.03 7.70
CA TYR A 77 -4.94 -0.07 7.01
C TYR A 77 -5.72 0.80 6.05
N ARG A 78 -5.20 1.97 5.75
CA ARG A 78 -5.70 2.82 4.67
C ARG A 78 -4.54 3.56 4.04
N ILE A 79 -4.74 4.08 2.81
CA ILE A 79 -3.70 4.84 2.12
C ILE A 79 -3.56 6.22 2.74
N THR A 80 -2.33 6.75 2.77
CA THR A 80 -2.04 8.08 3.27
C THR A 80 -1.91 9.05 2.11
N ASP A 81 -1.85 10.35 2.41
CA ASP A 81 -1.56 11.36 1.39
C ASP A 81 -0.20 11.09 0.73
N LYS A 82 0.77 10.62 1.52
CA LYS A 82 2.08 10.25 0.99
C LYS A 82 1.97 9.09 0.01
N GLY A 83 1.14 8.09 0.33
CA GLY A 83 0.90 6.96 -0.59
C GLY A 83 0.29 7.41 -1.91
N GLY A 84 -0.68 8.32 -1.85
CA GLY A 84 -1.28 8.90 -3.04
C GLY A 84 -0.27 9.70 -3.86
N ALA A 85 0.56 10.50 -3.18
CA ALA A 85 1.59 11.29 -3.86
C ALA A 85 2.61 10.39 -4.56
N TYR A 86 2.97 9.26 -3.93
CA TYR A 86 3.85 8.29 -4.58
C TYR A 86 3.26 7.78 -5.89
N LEU A 87 1.98 7.39 -5.88
CA LEU A 87 1.32 6.87 -7.07
C LEU A 87 1.25 7.91 -8.19
N ASP A 88 1.10 9.18 -7.82
CA ASP A 88 1.03 10.27 -8.78
C ASP A 88 2.40 10.71 -9.30
N GLY A 89 3.48 10.12 -8.79
CA GLY A 89 4.83 10.45 -9.22
C GLY A 89 5.34 11.76 -8.63
N GLU A 90 4.77 12.19 -7.50
CA GLU A 90 5.12 13.47 -6.89
C GLU A 90 6.24 13.37 -5.86
N LEU A 91 6.69 12.16 -5.52
CA LEU A 91 7.76 11.95 -4.55
C LEU A 91 9.07 11.62 -5.23
N ASP A 92 10.17 11.99 -4.58
CA ASP A 92 11.52 11.57 -4.98
C ASP A 92 11.89 10.29 -4.23
N ALA A 93 12.91 9.58 -4.73
CA ALA A 93 13.39 8.37 -4.06
C ALA A 93 13.79 8.63 -2.62
N ASP A 94 14.35 9.80 -2.32
CA ASP A 94 14.76 10.16 -0.95
C ASP A 94 13.58 10.18 0.01
N ASP A 95 12.38 10.50 -0.46
CA ASP A 95 11.18 10.51 0.38
C ASP A 95 10.77 9.12 0.82
N LEU A 96 11.30 8.09 0.16
CA LEU A 96 10.94 6.70 0.40
C LEU A 96 12.04 5.93 1.14
N LEU A 97 13.12 6.60 1.52
CA LEU A 97 14.18 5.95 2.28
C LEU A 97 13.84 5.91 3.77
N PRO A 98 14.32 4.88 4.49
CA PRO A 98 14.13 4.83 5.94
C PRO A 98 14.70 6.07 6.62
N PRO A 99 14.06 6.57 7.69
CA PRO A 99 14.47 7.83 8.30
C PRO A 99 15.85 7.83 8.95
N ASP A 100 16.41 6.68 9.27
CA ASP A 100 17.73 6.58 9.89
C ASP A 100 18.81 6.13 8.92
N GLN A 101 18.61 6.42 7.66
CA GLN A 101 19.64 6.22 6.62
C GLN A 101 20.50 7.45 6.43
#